data_5e691ea28094d15ec384503f664c22a6
#
_entry.id   5e691ea28094d15ec384503f664c22a6
#
_cell.length_a   1.000
_cell.length_b   1.000
_cell.length_c   1.000
_cell.angle_alpha   90.00
_cell.angle_beta   90.00
_cell.angle_gamma   90.00
#
_symmetry.space_group_name_H-M   'P 1'
#
loop_
_entity.id
_entity.type
_entity.pdbx_description
1 polymer ?
#
loop_
_entity_poly.entity_id
_entity_poly.type
_entity_poly.pdbx_seq_one_letter_code
_entity_poly.pdbx_strand_id
1 'polypeptide(L)'
;MRNLLETIYKKAKAAHAYQPMEDLYFMCREAMKTDVGLGVEYLKLLSAECERAMHDRSISGEQVVLIYDLHKRVCFTAAPYDFDCYLLYVEWNREPDKKFYPPRRKVLKQVVDALQELADDKLDLLAVSLPPGSGKTTLAIFYLTWLGGKIPNKPMLTGSHSNSFVRGVYDECLRIMDKNGDYLWQDVFPDVKVSNTNAKDCRIDLDKRQRFETLEFTSIGTGNAGLYRAATLLYCDDLVSYLLYTSDAADELDGVDLGG
;
A
#
# COMPACT_ATOMS: atom_id res chain seq x y z
N MET A 1 4.00 -18.95 23.43
CA MET A 1 3.50 -17.61 23.04
C MET A 1 2.15 -17.71 22.29
N ARG A 2 2.02 -18.46 21.18
CA ARG A 2 0.76 -18.58 20.39
C ARG A 2 -0.48 -18.94 21.23
N ASN A 3 -0.42 -19.96 22.07
CA ASN A 3 -1.56 -20.36 22.94
C ASN A 3 -1.97 -19.26 23.92
N LEU A 4 -1.03 -18.46 24.41
CA LEU A 4 -1.32 -17.35 25.29
C LEU A 4 -2.04 -16.22 24.53
N LEU A 5 -1.53 -15.83 23.36
CA LEU A 5 -2.16 -14.83 22.50
C LEU A 5 -3.57 -15.24 22.10
N GLU A 6 -3.77 -16.50 21.71
CA GLU A 6 -5.08 -17.05 21.38
C GLU A 6 -6.07 -16.94 22.54
N THR A 7 -5.62 -17.22 23.76
CA THR A 7 -6.47 -17.12 24.98
C THR A 7 -6.86 -15.66 25.26
N ILE A 8 -5.88 -14.74 25.18
CA ILE A 8 -6.13 -13.31 25.42
C ILE A 8 -7.01 -12.73 24.31
N TYR A 9 -6.78 -13.13 23.04
CA TYR A 9 -7.61 -12.73 21.93
C TYR A 9 -9.08 -13.15 22.11
N LYS A 10 -9.34 -14.39 22.50
CA LYS A 10 -10.70 -14.87 22.79
C LYS A 10 -11.37 -14.06 23.90
N LYS A 11 -10.60 -13.71 24.94
CA LYS A 11 -11.08 -12.84 26.02
C LYS A 11 -11.39 -11.43 25.50
N ALA A 12 -10.50 -10.82 24.73
CA ALA A 12 -10.71 -9.48 24.16
C ALA A 12 -11.94 -9.45 23.24
N LYS A 13 -12.07 -10.46 22.38
CA LYS A 13 -13.21 -10.61 21.48
C LYS A 13 -14.55 -10.81 22.20
N ALA A 14 -14.58 -11.55 23.31
CA ALA A 14 -15.81 -11.80 24.08
C ALA A 14 -16.21 -10.58 24.94
N ALA A 15 -15.23 -9.83 25.41
CA ALA A 15 -15.49 -8.71 26.35
C ALA A 15 -15.97 -7.43 25.66
N HIS A 16 -15.64 -7.22 24.38
CA HIS A 16 -15.91 -5.98 23.64
C HIS A 16 -15.54 -4.71 24.43
N ALA A 17 -14.47 -4.75 25.23
CA ALA A 17 -14.05 -3.69 26.14
C ALA A 17 -12.59 -3.30 25.91
N TYR A 18 -12.25 -2.05 26.21
CA TYR A 18 -10.92 -1.51 25.98
C TYR A 18 -9.80 -2.30 26.68
N GLN A 19 -9.94 -2.61 28.00
CA GLN A 19 -8.83 -3.19 28.75
C GLN A 19 -8.34 -4.56 28.21
N PRO A 20 -9.22 -5.54 27.91
CA PRO A 20 -8.78 -6.80 27.30
C PRO A 20 -8.14 -6.63 25.91
N MET A 21 -8.57 -5.63 25.15
CA MET A 21 -7.97 -5.31 23.85
C MET A 21 -6.57 -4.67 24.02
N GLU A 22 -6.42 -3.79 25.00
CA GLU A 22 -5.12 -3.21 25.32
C GLU A 22 -4.14 -4.25 25.87
N ASP A 23 -4.60 -5.16 26.72
CA ASP A 23 -3.79 -6.29 27.19
C ASP A 23 -3.28 -7.14 26.01
N LEU A 24 -4.15 -7.41 25.03
CA LEU A 24 -3.76 -8.12 23.79
C LEU A 24 -2.72 -7.33 22.98
N TYR A 25 -2.88 -6.01 22.84
CA TYR A 25 -1.93 -5.16 22.16
C TYR A 25 -0.52 -5.27 22.76
N PHE A 26 -0.39 -5.17 24.09
CA PHE A 26 0.89 -5.31 24.75
C PHE A 26 1.49 -6.70 24.55
N MET A 27 0.69 -7.75 24.62
CA MET A 27 1.15 -9.12 24.37
C MET A 27 1.59 -9.35 22.92
N CYS A 28 0.93 -8.72 21.95
CA CYS A 28 1.39 -8.75 20.55
C CYS A 28 2.76 -8.09 20.41
N ARG A 29 2.99 -6.94 21.03
CA ARG A 29 4.29 -6.25 21.03
C ARG A 29 5.40 -7.08 21.69
N GLU A 30 5.11 -7.76 22.79
CA GLU A 30 6.07 -8.70 23.39
C GLU A 30 6.37 -9.88 22.46
N ALA A 31 5.35 -10.43 21.80
CA ALA A 31 5.54 -11.50 20.82
C ALA A 31 6.43 -11.08 19.63
N MET A 32 6.27 -9.84 19.15
CA MET A 32 7.09 -9.31 18.06
C MET A 32 8.59 -9.26 18.38
N LYS A 33 9.00 -9.25 19.63
CA LYS A 33 10.43 -9.29 20.01
C LYS A 33 11.10 -10.62 19.64
N THR A 34 10.32 -11.70 19.54
CA THR A 34 10.81 -13.04 19.22
C THR A 34 10.28 -13.58 17.90
N ASP A 35 9.08 -13.20 17.53
CA ASP A 35 8.38 -13.62 16.31
C ASP A 35 7.50 -12.48 15.83
N VAL A 36 8.05 -11.69 14.89
CA VAL A 36 7.35 -10.55 14.32
C VAL A 36 6.06 -10.99 13.61
N GLY A 37 6.11 -12.09 12.85
CA GLY A 37 4.98 -12.61 12.10
C GLY A 37 3.80 -12.97 13.01
N LEU A 38 4.09 -13.66 14.12
CA LEU A 38 3.08 -14.01 15.12
C LEU A 38 2.45 -12.76 15.76
N GLY A 39 3.27 -11.77 16.14
CA GLY A 39 2.76 -10.53 16.72
C GLY A 39 1.87 -9.76 15.75
N VAL A 40 2.28 -9.63 14.48
CA VAL A 40 1.51 -8.96 13.43
C VAL A 40 0.19 -9.70 13.15
N GLU A 41 0.19 -11.04 13.11
CA GLU A 41 -1.02 -11.85 12.95
C GLU A 41 -2.11 -11.45 13.95
N TYR A 42 -1.75 -11.33 15.24
CA TYR A 42 -2.70 -10.96 16.28
C TYR A 42 -3.02 -9.45 16.31
N LEU A 43 -2.10 -8.58 15.89
CA LEU A 43 -2.42 -7.15 15.70
C LEU A 43 -3.48 -6.94 14.61
N LYS A 44 -3.44 -7.70 13.51
CA LYS A 44 -4.49 -7.68 12.48
C LYS A 44 -5.85 -8.10 13.03
N LEU A 45 -5.88 -9.17 13.81
CA LEU A 45 -7.11 -9.62 14.49
C LEU A 45 -7.62 -8.54 15.45
N LEU A 46 -6.74 -7.94 16.23
CA LEU A 46 -7.09 -6.86 17.15
C LEU A 46 -7.61 -5.61 16.42
N SER A 47 -7.00 -5.24 15.29
CA SER A 47 -7.49 -4.13 14.45
C SER A 47 -8.95 -4.35 14.05
N ALA A 48 -9.30 -5.56 13.59
CA ALA A 48 -10.67 -5.90 13.24
C ALA A 48 -11.63 -5.91 14.45
N GLU A 49 -11.15 -6.30 15.64
CA GLU A 49 -11.96 -6.20 16.88
C GLU A 49 -12.19 -4.76 17.31
N CYS A 50 -11.17 -3.89 17.20
CA CYS A 50 -11.33 -2.46 17.48
C CYS A 50 -12.39 -1.84 16.56
N GLU A 51 -12.36 -2.14 15.27
CA GLU A 51 -13.37 -1.66 14.32
C GLU A 51 -14.78 -2.15 14.68
N ARG A 52 -14.94 -3.42 15.01
CA ARG A 52 -16.23 -3.98 15.44
C ARG A 52 -16.73 -3.30 16.71
N ALA A 53 -15.87 -3.13 17.70
CA ALA A 53 -16.23 -2.50 18.96
C ALA A 53 -16.65 -1.04 18.80
N MET A 54 -15.97 -0.28 17.93
CA MET A 54 -16.35 1.13 17.66
C MET A 54 -17.73 1.26 16.99
N HIS A 55 -18.23 0.20 16.34
CA HIS A 55 -19.58 0.18 15.74
C HIS A 55 -20.64 -0.47 16.64
N ASP A 56 -20.26 -1.00 17.81
CA ASP A 56 -21.17 -1.62 18.74
C ASP A 56 -21.87 -0.55 19.61
N ARG A 57 -23.18 -0.43 19.45
CA ARG A 57 -24.00 0.55 20.17
C ARG A 57 -24.10 0.30 21.67
N SER A 58 -23.69 -0.87 22.15
CA SER A 58 -23.68 -1.18 23.60
C SER A 58 -22.47 -0.58 24.33
N ILE A 59 -21.45 -0.11 23.59
CA ILE A 59 -20.22 0.46 24.15
C ILE A 59 -20.41 1.96 24.40
N SER A 60 -19.97 2.43 25.59
CA SER A 60 -20.05 3.85 25.93
C SER A 60 -19.14 4.72 25.04
N GLY A 61 -19.50 5.99 24.85
CA GLY A 61 -18.71 6.93 24.06
C GLY A 61 -17.26 7.07 24.55
N GLU A 62 -17.04 7.03 25.88
CA GLU A 62 -15.70 7.08 26.47
C GLU A 62 -14.86 5.85 26.05
N GLN A 63 -15.47 4.68 26.09
CA GLN A 63 -14.81 3.44 25.63
C GLN A 63 -14.50 3.49 24.13
N VAL A 64 -15.39 4.04 23.31
CA VAL A 64 -15.16 4.19 21.86
C VAL A 64 -13.94 5.07 21.59
N VAL A 65 -13.75 6.17 22.31
CA VAL A 65 -12.57 7.04 22.18
C VAL A 65 -11.29 6.27 22.53
N LEU A 66 -11.29 5.53 23.65
CA LEU A 66 -10.12 4.72 24.03
C LEU A 66 -9.80 3.62 23.03
N ILE A 67 -10.83 2.96 22.49
CA ILE A 67 -10.65 1.93 21.44
C ILE A 67 -10.16 2.55 20.12
N TYR A 68 -10.60 3.75 19.76
CA TYR A 68 -10.11 4.48 18.59
C TYR A 68 -8.62 4.80 18.71
N ASP A 69 -8.16 5.28 19.88
CA ASP A 69 -6.74 5.54 20.13
C ASP A 69 -5.92 4.24 20.16
N LEU A 70 -6.48 3.17 20.71
CA LEU A 70 -5.86 1.84 20.64
C LEU A 70 -5.75 1.36 19.20
N HIS A 71 -6.79 1.50 18.39
CA HIS A 71 -6.78 1.12 16.99
C HIS A 71 -5.69 1.85 16.20
N LYS A 72 -5.51 3.16 16.46
CA LYS A 72 -4.40 3.94 15.90
C LYS A 72 -3.04 3.32 16.25
N ARG A 73 -2.82 2.96 17.53
CA ARG A 73 -1.57 2.32 17.99
C ARG A 73 -1.35 0.94 17.35
N VAL A 74 -2.43 0.17 17.20
CA VAL A 74 -2.41 -1.15 16.56
C VAL A 74 -2.01 -1.02 15.09
N CYS A 75 -2.68 -0.15 14.32
CA CYS A 75 -2.36 0.08 12.92
C CYS A 75 -0.94 0.61 12.75
N PHE A 76 -0.50 1.57 13.57
CA PHE A 76 0.88 2.08 13.55
C PHE A 76 1.92 0.97 13.75
N THR A 77 1.72 0.12 14.76
CA THR A 77 2.66 -0.96 15.08
C THR A 77 2.74 -2.01 13.98
N ALA A 78 1.63 -2.30 13.32
CA ALA A 78 1.54 -3.29 12.24
C ALA A 78 1.93 -2.72 10.86
N ALA A 79 1.82 -1.40 10.64
CA ALA A 79 1.98 -0.74 9.34
C ALA A 79 3.27 -1.10 8.58
N PRO A 80 4.46 -1.24 9.21
CA PRO A 80 5.67 -1.64 8.48
C PRO A 80 5.60 -3.06 7.89
N TYR A 81 4.70 -3.90 8.39
CA TYR A 81 4.61 -5.33 8.07
C TYR A 81 3.33 -5.72 7.34
N ASP A 82 2.25 -4.97 7.54
CA ASP A 82 0.92 -5.24 6.99
C ASP A 82 0.40 -4.06 6.18
N PHE A 83 0.10 -4.31 4.91
CA PHE A 83 -0.29 -3.27 3.98
C PHE A 83 -1.67 -2.66 4.28
N ASP A 84 -2.63 -3.46 4.79
CA ASP A 84 -3.94 -2.96 5.21
C ASP A 84 -3.82 -1.98 6.39
N CYS A 85 -3.03 -2.35 7.42
CA CYS A 85 -2.74 -1.47 8.54
C CYS A 85 -1.97 -0.21 8.12
N TYR A 86 -1.04 -0.32 7.16
CA TYR A 86 -0.36 0.84 6.59
C TYR A 86 -1.34 1.80 5.93
N LEU A 87 -2.23 1.32 5.08
CA LEU A 87 -3.24 2.13 4.39
C LEU A 87 -4.19 2.83 5.36
N LEU A 88 -4.55 2.18 6.47
CA LEU A 88 -5.36 2.79 7.51
C LEU A 88 -4.58 3.88 8.26
N TYR A 89 -3.30 3.61 8.59
CA TYR A 89 -2.51 4.51 9.42
C TYR A 89 -1.96 5.71 8.65
N VAL A 90 -1.45 5.52 7.45
CA VAL A 90 -0.78 6.59 6.68
C VAL A 90 -1.69 7.79 6.41
N GLU A 91 -3.00 7.57 6.35
CA GLU A 91 -4.03 8.60 6.17
C GLU A 91 -4.75 8.98 7.50
N TRP A 92 -4.26 8.53 8.66
CA TRP A 92 -5.02 8.65 9.92
C TRP A 92 -5.44 10.08 10.25
N ASN A 93 -4.53 11.03 10.11
CA ASN A 93 -4.75 12.44 10.45
C ASN A 93 -5.43 13.26 9.34
N ARG A 94 -5.70 12.67 8.16
CA ARG A 94 -6.38 13.37 7.07
C ARG A 94 -7.87 13.53 7.36
N GLU A 95 -8.45 14.61 6.84
CA GLU A 95 -9.89 14.83 6.88
C GLU A 95 -10.64 13.64 6.25
N PRO A 96 -11.80 13.22 6.78
CA PRO A 96 -12.53 12.04 6.33
C PRO A 96 -12.85 12.03 4.84
N ASP A 97 -13.18 13.18 4.26
CA ASP A 97 -13.50 13.37 2.84
C ASP A 97 -12.27 13.28 1.92
N LYS A 98 -11.06 13.48 2.47
CA LYS A 98 -9.79 13.40 1.77
C LYS A 98 -9.13 12.02 1.87
N LYS A 99 -9.67 11.12 2.70
CA LYS A 99 -9.14 9.76 2.83
C LYS A 99 -9.49 8.92 1.61
N PHE A 100 -8.48 8.24 1.09
CA PHE A 100 -8.64 7.33 -0.05
C PHE A 100 -9.13 5.95 0.39
N TYR A 101 -8.40 5.30 1.30
CA TYR A 101 -8.60 3.88 1.57
C TYR A 101 -9.80 3.57 2.47
N PRO A 102 -10.02 4.20 3.63
CA PRO A 102 -11.11 3.82 4.53
C PRO A 102 -12.48 3.73 3.86
N PRO A 103 -12.93 4.69 3.01
CA PRO A 103 -14.23 4.61 2.36
C PRO A 103 -14.29 3.54 1.25
N ARG A 104 -13.15 3.10 0.71
CA ARG A 104 -13.04 2.10 -0.37
C ARG A 104 -12.61 0.73 0.12
N ARG A 105 -12.27 0.58 1.39
CA ARG A 105 -11.67 -0.63 1.95
C ARG A 105 -12.48 -1.88 1.65
N LYS A 106 -13.81 -1.81 1.76
CA LYS A 106 -14.69 -2.95 1.47
C LYS A 106 -14.52 -3.48 0.04
N VAL A 107 -14.26 -2.61 -0.92
CA VAL A 107 -14.06 -2.97 -2.34
C VAL A 107 -12.62 -3.38 -2.62
N LEU A 108 -11.66 -2.69 -2.01
CA LEU A 108 -10.24 -2.88 -2.29
C LEU A 108 -9.57 -3.95 -1.43
N LYS A 109 -10.18 -4.41 -0.35
CA LYS A 109 -9.56 -5.32 0.63
C LYS A 109 -9.01 -6.60 0.01
N GLN A 110 -9.73 -7.20 -0.93
CA GLN A 110 -9.26 -8.40 -1.62
C GLN A 110 -7.99 -8.14 -2.42
N VAL A 111 -7.88 -6.96 -3.07
CA VAL A 111 -6.67 -6.58 -3.80
C VAL A 111 -5.53 -6.26 -2.84
N VAL A 112 -5.83 -5.60 -1.71
CA VAL A 112 -4.85 -5.32 -0.65
C VAL A 112 -4.27 -6.62 -0.08
N ASP A 113 -5.11 -7.63 0.15
CA ASP A 113 -4.65 -8.95 0.62
C ASP A 113 -3.76 -9.64 -0.43
N ALA A 114 -4.11 -9.58 -1.71
CA ALA A 114 -3.28 -10.12 -2.79
C ALA A 114 -1.94 -9.36 -2.95
N LEU A 115 -1.94 -8.03 -2.77
CA LEU A 115 -0.71 -7.23 -2.74
C LEU A 115 0.18 -7.57 -1.54
N GLN A 116 -0.42 -7.89 -0.38
CA GLN A 116 0.32 -8.41 0.76
C GLN A 116 0.98 -9.77 0.44
N GLU A 117 0.24 -10.67 -0.20
CA GLU A 117 0.79 -11.97 -0.62
C GLU A 117 1.93 -11.83 -1.64
N LEU A 118 1.84 -10.85 -2.55
CA LEU A 118 2.92 -10.50 -3.47
C LEU A 118 4.16 -9.97 -2.70
N ALA A 119 3.97 -9.12 -1.70
CA ALA A 119 5.05 -8.60 -0.87
C ALA A 119 5.69 -9.66 0.05
N ASP A 120 4.97 -10.74 0.34
CA ASP A 120 5.41 -11.88 1.14
C ASP A 120 6.02 -13.00 0.29
N ASP A 121 6.30 -12.75 -1.00
CA ASP A 121 6.84 -13.71 -1.98
C ASP A 121 5.97 -14.99 -2.13
N LYS A 122 4.65 -14.88 -1.90
CA LYS A 122 3.67 -15.97 -2.11
C LYS A 122 3.10 -15.97 -3.53
N LEU A 123 3.23 -14.85 -4.23
CA LEU A 123 2.83 -14.66 -5.62
C LEU A 123 3.99 -14.06 -6.41
N ASP A 124 4.25 -14.60 -7.59
CA ASP A 124 5.24 -14.05 -8.53
C ASP A 124 4.64 -12.98 -9.45
N LEU A 125 3.33 -13.02 -9.66
CA LEU A 125 2.58 -12.13 -10.54
C LEU A 125 1.19 -11.87 -9.99
N LEU A 126 0.76 -10.61 -10.02
CA LEU A 126 -0.59 -10.18 -9.70
C LEU A 126 -1.16 -9.31 -10.83
N ALA A 127 -2.22 -9.78 -11.49
CA ALA A 127 -3.00 -8.99 -12.43
C ALA A 127 -4.27 -8.46 -11.74
N VAL A 128 -4.43 -7.12 -11.75
CA VAL A 128 -5.57 -6.45 -11.10
C VAL A 128 -6.49 -5.85 -12.16
N SER A 129 -7.71 -6.37 -12.23
CA SER A 129 -8.78 -5.81 -13.07
C SER A 129 -9.93 -5.31 -12.18
N LEU A 130 -10.15 -4.01 -12.22
CA LEU A 130 -11.22 -3.33 -11.48
C LEU A 130 -11.87 -2.27 -12.38
N PRO A 131 -13.12 -1.88 -12.15
CA PRO A 131 -13.77 -0.81 -12.91
C PRO A 131 -12.96 0.50 -12.89
N PRO A 132 -13.08 1.33 -13.93
CA PRO A 132 -12.51 2.68 -13.93
C PRO A 132 -12.98 3.49 -12.71
N GLY A 133 -12.11 4.32 -12.15
CA GLY A 133 -12.43 5.14 -10.96
C GLY A 133 -12.44 4.39 -9.61
N SER A 134 -12.21 3.07 -9.59
CA SER A 134 -12.11 2.29 -8.34
C SER A 134 -10.90 2.64 -7.48
N GLY A 135 -9.89 3.32 -8.04
CA GLY A 135 -8.68 3.73 -7.34
C GLY A 135 -7.48 2.78 -7.48
N LYS A 136 -7.42 1.96 -8.55
CA LYS A 136 -6.30 1.04 -8.83
C LYS A 136 -4.94 1.73 -8.75
N THR A 137 -4.78 2.80 -9.51
CA THR A 137 -3.52 3.55 -9.58
C THR A 137 -3.14 4.16 -8.24
N THR A 138 -4.12 4.75 -7.53
CA THR A 138 -3.87 5.31 -6.18
C THR A 138 -3.44 4.22 -5.20
N LEU A 139 -4.08 3.05 -5.24
CA LEU A 139 -3.68 1.91 -4.41
C LEU A 139 -2.25 1.45 -4.73
N ALA A 140 -1.88 1.40 -6.02
CA ALA A 140 -0.53 1.05 -6.45
C ALA A 140 0.51 2.09 -5.98
N ILE A 141 0.19 3.38 -5.98
CA ILE A 141 1.06 4.45 -5.44
C ILE A 141 1.33 4.21 -3.93
N PHE A 142 0.29 3.92 -3.15
CA PHE A 142 0.48 3.56 -1.74
C PHE A 142 1.32 2.28 -1.57
N TYR A 143 1.15 1.30 -2.45
CA TYR A 143 1.94 0.08 -2.41
C TYR A 143 3.42 0.33 -2.71
N LEU A 144 3.72 1.14 -3.73
CA LEU A 144 5.09 1.56 -4.07
C LEU A 144 5.77 2.30 -2.91
N THR A 145 5.05 3.23 -2.27
CA THR A 145 5.60 3.98 -1.12
C THR A 145 5.80 3.09 0.11
N TRP A 146 4.90 2.13 0.35
CA TRP A 146 5.05 1.15 1.42
C TRP A 146 6.24 0.22 1.20
N LEU A 147 6.37 -0.36 0.00
CA LEU A 147 7.52 -1.19 -0.34
C LEU A 147 8.83 -0.39 -0.31
N GLY A 148 8.82 0.85 -0.81
CA GLY A 148 9.96 1.76 -0.73
C GLY A 148 10.44 1.97 0.70
N GLY A 149 9.52 2.16 1.64
CA GLY A 149 9.86 2.27 3.07
C GLY A 149 10.36 0.95 3.67
N LYS A 150 9.76 -0.17 3.28
CA LYS A 150 10.11 -1.52 3.80
C LYS A 150 11.46 -2.02 3.28
N ILE A 151 11.80 -1.72 2.03
CA ILE A 151 13.01 -2.21 1.36
C ILE A 151 13.70 -1.11 0.52
N PRO A 152 14.15 -0.02 1.16
CA PRO A 152 14.63 1.19 0.49
C PRO A 152 15.85 0.98 -0.41
N ASN A 153 16.55 -0.15 -0.25
CA ASN A 153 17.78 -0.45 -0.98
C ASN A 153 17.57 -1.37 -2.20
N LYS A 154 16.32 -1.61 -2.62
CA LYS A 154 16.03 -2.48 -3.78
C LYS A 154 15.28 -1.72 -4.86
N PRO A 155 15.77 -1.70 -6.11
CA PRO A 155 15.13 -1.00 -7.23
C PRO A 155 13.75 -1.56 -7.57
N MET A 156 12.81 -0.65 -7.79
CA MET A 156 11.46 -0.91 -8.29
C MET A 156 11.21 -0.07 -9.52
N LEU A 157 10.59 -0.66 -10.54
CA LEU A 157 10.30 0.00 -11.80
C LEU A 157 8.80 0.11 -12.03
N THR A 158 8.34 1.30 -12.38
CA THR A 158 6.98 1.57 -12.83
C THR A 158 6.98 1.92 -14.32
N GLY A 159 6.19 1.19 -15.11
CA GLY A 159 6.02 1.40 -16.53
C GLY A 159 4.61 1.78 -16.94
N SER A 160 4.46 2.75 -17.84
CA SER A 160 3.18 3.13 -18.47
C SER A 160 3.42 3.60 -19.92
N HIS A 161 2.36 3.76 -20.69
CA HIS A 161 2.45 4.34 -22.04
C HIS A 161 2.63 5.87 -22.03
N SER A 162 2.25 6.55 -20.96
CA SER A 162 2.16 8.02 -20.90
C SER A 162 3.17 8.67 -19.96
N ASN A 163 3.97 9.60 -20.47
CA ASN A 163 4.88 10.40 -19.66
C ASN A 163 4.16 11.26 -18.62
N SER A 164 2.99 11.81 -18.94
CA SER A 164 2.19 12.61 -17.99
C SER A 164 1.67 11.75 -16.85
N PHE A 165 1.24 10.52 -17.14
CA PHE A 165 0.82 9.56 -16.12
C PHE A 165 1.97 9.19 -15.18
N VAL A 166 3.11 8.80 -15.75
CA VAL A 166 4.33 8.46 -15.00
C VAL A 166 4.75 9.60 -14.07
N ARG A 167 4.68 10.84 -14.57
CA ARG A 167 4.98 12.05 -13.80
C ARG A 167 4.01 12.23 -12.63
N GLY A 168 2.71 12.02 -12.87
CA GLY A 168 1.71 12.10 -11.81
C GLY A 168 1.93 11.07 -10.70
N VAL A 169 2.31 9.83 -11.05
CA VAL A 169 2.64 8.78 -10.07
C VAL A 169 3.88 9.17 -9.25
N TYR A 170 4.93 9.67 -9.90
CA TYR A 170 6.15 10.17 -9.24
C TYR A 170 5.84 11.30 -8.24
N ASP A 171 5.11 12.32 -8.67
CA ASP A 171 4.77 13.48 -7.83
C ASP A 171 3.91 13.05 -6.63
N GLU A 172 2.98 12.11 -6.81
CA GLU A 172 2.14 11.59 -5.74
C GLU A 172 2.93 10.73 -4.74
N CYS A 173 3.89 9.91 -5.20
CA CYS A 173 4.81 9.19 -4.31
C CYS A 173 5.59 10.15 -3.42
N LEU A 174 6.14 11.23 -4.00
CA LEU A 174 6.84 12.26 -3.21
C LEU A 174 5.92 12.93 -2.19
N ARG A 175 4.66 13.23 -2.57
CA ARG A 175 3.69 13.83 -1.66
C ARG A 175 3.37 12.94 -0.47
N ILE A 176 3.25 11.63 -0.68
CA ILE A 176 3.00 10.67 0.42
C ILE A 176 4.22 10.58 1.35
N MET A 177 5.45 10.65 0.80
CA MET A 177 6.69 10.53 1.56
C MET A 177 7.17 11.86 2.16
N ASP A 178 6.51 12.98 1.87
CA ASP A 178 6.86 14.28 2.44
C ASP A 178 6.56 14.32 3.94
N LYS A 179 7.60 14.49 4.75
CA LYS A 179 7.50 14.58 6.22
C LYS A 179 6.67 15.77 6.73
N ASN A 180 6.49 16.81 5.90
CA ASN A 180 5.71 18.00 6.24
C ASN A 180 4.29 17.93 5.64
N GLY A 181 3.96 16.84 4.96
CA GLY A 181 2.67 16.61 4.31
C GLY A 181 1.60 16.07 5.25
N ASP A 182 0.45 15.75 4.67
CA ASP A 182 -0.74 15.25 5.38
C ASP A 182 -0.66 13.74 5.70
N TYR A 183 0.35 13.05 5.17
CA TYR A 183 0.51 11.61 5.33
C TYR A 183 1.50 11.26 6.44
N LEU A 184 1.27 10.16 7.14
CA LEU A 184 2.10 9.69 8.24
C LEU A 184 3.16 8.66 7.79
N TRP A 185 3.64 8.77 6.55
CA TRP A 185 4.62 7.82 6.00
C TRP A 185 5.92 7.81 6.81
N GLN A 186 6.42 8.99 7.18
CA GLN A 186 7.66 9.11 7.96
C GLN A 186 7.55 8.56 9.38
N ASP A 187 6.33 8.53 9.96
CA ASP A 187 6.10 7.88 11.25
C ASP A 187 6.26 6.36 11.13
N VAL A 188 5.78 5.77 10.03
CA VAL A 188 5.89 4.32 9.77
C VAL A 188 7.33 3.91 9.46
N PHE A 189 8.08 4.76 8.75
CA PHE A 189 9.46 4.50 8.33
C PHE A 189 10.41 5.61 8.79
N PRO A 190 10.64 5.77 10.11
CA PRO A 190 11.37 6.91 10.67
C PRO A 190 12.85 6.97 10.23
N ASP A 191 13.44 5.82 9.95
CA ASP A 191 14.85 5.71 9.55
C ASP A 191 15.07 5.85 8.04
N VAL A 192 14.00 5.82 7.24
CA VAL A 192 14.07 5.93 5.78
C VAL A 192 13.80 7.38 5.35
N LYS A 193 14.69 7.94 4.53
CA LYS A 193 14.57 9.31 4.04
C LYS A 193 14.65 9.35 2.53
N VAL A 194 13.94 10.28 1.92
CA VAL A 194 14.16 10.65 0.52
C VAL A 194 15.53 11.32 0.44
N SER A 195 16.52 10.62 -0.12
CA SER A 195 17.92 11.06 -0.15
C SER A 195 18.25 11.84 -1.42
N ASN A 196 17.60 11.51 -2.53
CA ASN A 196 17.76 12.20 -3.80
C ASN A 196 16.50 12.08 -4.66
N THR A 197 16.25 13.09 -5.48
CA THR A 197 15.16 13.08 -6.46
C THR A 197 15.63 13.64 -7.78
N ASN A 198 15.20 13.01 -8.87
CA ASN A 198 15.42 13.52 -10.22
C ASN A 198 14.06 13.72 -10.90
N ALA A 199 13.57 14.94 -10.84
CA ALA A 199 12.28 15.29 -11.41
C ALA A 199 12.23 15.19 -12.94
N LYS A 200 13.35 15.35 -13.65
CA LYS A 200 13.42 15.23 -15.12
C LYS A 200 13.19 13.79 -15.56
N ASP A 201 13.85 12.86 -14.87
CA ASP A 201 13.83 11.44 -15.23
C ASP A 201 12.84 10.63 -14.37
N CYS A 202 12.08 11.31 -13.50
CA CYS A 202 11.12 10.70 -12.56
C CYS A 202 11.75 9.58 -11.73
N ARG A 203 12.73 9.89 -10.89
CA ARG A 203 13.47 8.94 -10.07
C ARG A 203 13.57 9.39 -8.63
N ILE A 204 13.49 8.46 -7.69
CA ILE A 204 13.57 8.70 -6.24
C ILE A 204 14.53 7.70 -5.61
N ASP A 205 15.54 8.21 -4.90
CA ASP A 205 16.39 7.42 -4.03
C ASP A 205 15.91 7.54 -2.58
N LEU A 206 15.78 6.39 -1.93
CA LEU A 206 15.49 6.29 -0.51
C LEU A 206 16.74 5.85 0.26
N ASP A 207 16.89 6.34 1.48
CA ASP A 207 18.00 6.09 2.41
C ASP A 207 19.37 6.51 1.87
N LYS A 208 19.90 5.87 0.83
CA LYS A 208 21.20 6.16 0.21
C LYS A 208 21.07 6.19 -1.30
N ARG A 209 21.82 7.13 -1.91
CA ARG A 209 21.95 7.14 -3.37
C ARG A 209 22.59 5.86 -3.87
N GLN A 210 21.94 5.23 -4.85
CA GLN A 210 22.37 3.98 -5.44
C GLN A 210 22.66 4.14 -6.95
N ARG A 211 23.25 3.10 -7.57
CA ARG A 211 23.44 3.05 -9.03
C ARG A 211 22.11 2.95 -9.78
N PHE A 212 21.14 2.25 -9.21
CA PHE A 212 19.76 2.15 -9.68
C PHE A 212 18.88 2.66 -8.54
N GLU A 213 18.06 3.62 -8.83
CA GLU A 213 17.23 4.32 -7.85
C GLU A 213 16.18 3.37 -7.24
N THR A 214 15.74 3.67 -6.04
CA THR A 214 14.74 2.85 -5.32
C THR A 214 13.41 2.81 -6.07
N LEU A 215 12.93 3.96 -6.53
CA LEU A 215 11.73 4.08 -7.34
C LEU A 215 12.08 4.77 -8.66
N GLU A 216 11.82 4.10 -9.74
CA GLU A 216 12.04 4.59 -11.08
C GLU A 216 10.75 4.48 -11.90
N PHE A 217 10.39 5.57 -12.58
CA PHE A 217 9.14 5.68 -13.33
C PHE A 217 9.45 6.02 -14.78
N THR A 218 8.99 5.19 -15.72
CA THR A 218 9.31 5.34 -17.14
C THR A 218 8.10 5.13 -18.03
N SER A 219 8.07 5.79 -19.18
CA SER A 219 7.11 5.48 -20.23
C SER A 219 7.72 4.54 -21.28
N ILE A 220 6.89 3.66 -21.83
CA ILE A 220 7.27 2.77 -22.92
C ILE A 220 7.48 3.61 -24.19
N GLY A 221 8.53 3.29 -24.94
CA GLY A 221 8.86 3.99 -26.20
C GLY A 221 9.92 5.08 -26.09
N THR A 222 10.50 5.33 -24.93
CA THR A 222 11.58 6.34 -24.75
C THR A 222 12.97 5.86 -25.20
N GLY A 223 13.09 4.67 -25.81
CA GLY A 223 14.37 4.17 -26.37
C GLY A 223 15.42 3.76 -25.33
N ASN A 224 15.06 3.60 -24.08
CA ASN A 224 15.98 3.38 -22.96
C ASN A 224 16.18 1.88 -22.62
N ALA A 225 16.15 0.99 -23.60
CA ALA A 225 16.39 -0.43 -23.38
C ALA A 225 17.73 -0.66 -22.67
N GLY A 226 17.70 -1.41 -21.55
CA GLY A 226 18.89 -1.77 -20.77
C GLY A 226 19.32 -0.74 -19.71
N LEU A 227 18.65 0.39 -19.57
CA LEU A 227 18.96 1.40 -18.55
C LEU A 227 18.26 1.18 -17.21
N TYR A 228 17.19 0.36 -17.19
CA TYR A 228 16.32 0.17 -16.04
C TYR A 228 16.52 -1.20 -15.37
N ARG A 229 16.32 -1.25 -14.09
CA ARG A 229 16.37 -2.49 -13.31
C ARG A 229 15.22 -2.56 -12.31
N ALA A 230 14.35 -3.56 -12.48
CA ALA A 230 13.43 -4.01 -11.46
C ALA A 230 14.07 -5.19 -10.72
N ALA A 231 14.37 -5.06 -9.43
CA ALA A 231 14.92 -6.15 -8.61
C ALA A 231 13.88 -6.70 -7.62
N THR A 232 12.82 -5.94 -7.34
CA THR A 232 11.79 -6.30 -6.36
C THR A 232 10.40 -6.24 -6.94
N LEU A 233 10.08 -5.17 -7.67
CA LEU A 233 8.76 -4.97 -8.26
C LEU A 233 8.89 -4.35 -9.64
N LEU A 234 8.17 -4.91 -10.59
CA LEU A 234 7.79 -4.25 -11.84
C LEU A 234 6.28 -3.98 -11.78
N TYR A 235 5.91 -2.72 -11.70
CA TYR A 235 4.53 -2.29 -11.80
C TYR A 235 4.24 -1.76 -13.20
N CYS A 236 3.20 -2.29 -13.83
CA CYS A 236 2.76 -1.89 -15.17
C CYS A 236 1.31 -1.40 -15.10
N ASP A 237 1.06 -0.19 -15.58
CA ASP A 237 -0.29 0.39 -15.70
C ASP A 237 -0.47 1.01 -17.08
N ASP A 238 -1.54 0.63 -17.77
CA ASP A 238 -1.91 1.13 -19.09
C ASP A 238 -0.71 1.17 -20.08
N LEU A 239 -0.11 -0.01 -20.34
CA LEU A 239 1.07 -0.13 -21.21
C LEU A 239 0.77 0.18 -22.68
N VAL A 240 -0.49 0.09 -23.10
CA VAL A 240 -0.94 0.29 -24.48
C VAL A 240 -1.98 1.40 -24.53
N SER A 241 -1.77 2.37 -25.41
CA SER A 241 -2.78 3.43 -25.65
C SER A 241 -3.98 2.87 -26.40
N TYR A 242 -5.19 3.28 -26.02
CA TYR A 242 -6.43 2.95 -26.74
C TYR A 242 -6.38 3.32 -28.23
N LEU A 243 -5.62 4.35 -28.59
CA LEU A 243 -5.44 4.77 -29.98
C LEU A 243 -4.69 3.75 -30.85
N LEU A 244 -3.83 2.91 -30.27
CA LEU A 244 -3.14 1.83 -30.99
C LEU A 244 -4.11 0.69 -31.34
N TYR A 245 -5.07 0.38 -30.47
CA TYR A 245 -6.10 -0.63 -30.75
C TYR A 245 -7.03 -0.22 -31.89
N THR A 246 -7.31 1.09 -32.04
CA THR A 246 -8.19 1.59 -33.09
C THR A 246 -7.47 1.74 -34.43
N SER A 247 -6.15 1.95 -34.46
CA SER A 247 -5.37 2.01 -35.70
C SER A 247 -5.16 0.62 -36.32
N ASP A 248 -4.81 -0.39 -35.51
CA ASP A 248 -4.65 -1.77 -36.02
C ASP A 248 -5.96 -2.35 -36.56
N ALA A 249 -7.10 -2.05 -35.90
CA ALA A 249 -8.42 -2.47 -36.37
C ALA A 249 -8.87 -1.73 -37.66
N ALA A 250 -8.36 -0.53 -37.92
CA ALA A 250 -8.62 0.21 -39.16
C ALA A 250 -7.78 -0.30 -40.31
N ASP A 251 -6.51 -0.68 -40.09
CA ASP A 251 -5.60 -1.23 -41.08
C ASP A 251 -6.04 -2.63 -41.53
N GLU A 252 -6.67 -3.45 -40.68
CA GLU A 252 -7.23 -4.75 -41.06
C GLU A 252 -8.49 -4.64 -41.93
N LEU A 253 -9.21 -3.52 -41.89
CA LEU A 253 -10.43 -3.30 -42.69
C LEU A 253 -10.13 -2.77 -44.12
N ASP A 254 -8.98 -2.14 -44.34
CA ASP A 254 -8.59 -1.66 -45.67
C ASP A 254 -8.00 -2.77 -46.60
N GLY A 255 -7.86 -4.01 -46.08
CA GLY A 255 -7.32 -5.16 -46.80
C GLY A 255 -8.32 -6.02 -47.58
N VAL A 256 -9.60 -5.62 -47.72
CA VAL A 256 -10.57 -6.33 -48.54
C VAL A 256 -10.61 -5.71 -49.93
N ASP A 257 -9.69 -6.17 -50.80
CA ASP A 257 -9.75 -5.96 -52.24
C ASP A 257 -10.94 -6.75 -52.81
N LEU A 258 -12.01 -6.03 -53.15
CA LEU A 258 -13.13 -6.58 -53.92
C LEU A 258 -12.72 -6.57 -55.39
N GLY A 259 -11.91 -7.54 -55.78
CA GLY A 259 -11.66 -7.89 -57.16
C GLY A 259 -12.95 -8.33 -57.82
N GLY A 260 -13.44 -7.51 -58.77
CA GLY A 260 -14.53 -7.78 -59.71
C GLY A 260 -13.95 -8.04 -61.09
#